data_3afe8dfe7f8a03bd7a66a081d46d5cd9
#
_entry.id   3afe8dfe7f8a03bd7a66a081d46d5cd9
#
_cell.length_a   1.000
_cell.length_b   1.000
_cell.length_c   1.000
_cell.angle_alpha   90.00
_cell.angle_beta   90.00
_cell.angle_gamma   90.00
#
_symmetry.space_group_name_H-M   'P 1'
#
loop_
_entity.id
_entity.type
_entity.pdbx_description
1 polymer ?
#
loop_
_entity_poly.entity_id
_entity_poly.type
_entity_poly.pdbx_seq_one_letter_code
_entity_poly.pdbx_strand_id
1 'polypeptide(L)'
;NFVPYWTVSVSGDTTELQDLAYMESTSHEVRRWQEHLENHRAMRDLLRISSWTEHLLSIEAVSREDDPLRVESGIPYQERWCKVAESYPNAHSYARRLNYLIEYSDFCNGDLSSWFSLRDAYARGIDPIVSLFSMRGASIEAWVVQLSIGFEALGYQLLQEKGISKNKAGASPFISRLRAIASELGDDWPFNLEQWELEMTESYNSIKHANRAPVD
;
A
#
# COMPACT_ATOMS: atom_id res chain seq x y z
N ASN A 1 5.88 7.06 -13.96
CA ASN A 1 7.33 7.01 -14.16
C ASN A 1 8.03 7.10 -12.81
N PHE A 2 9.11 6.31 -12.63
CA PHE A 2 10.07 6.51 -11.55
C PHE A 2 11.21 7.37 -12.08
N VAL A 3 11.52 8.44 -11.37
CA VAL A 3 12.56 9.38 -11.75
C VAL A 3 13.66 9.30 -10.69
N PRO A 4 14.85 8.79 -11.04
CA PRO A 4 15.99 8.80 -10.13
C PRO A 4 16.44 10.24 -9.90
N TYR A 5 16.75 10.56 -8.67
CA TYR A 5 17.20 11.86 -8.25
C TYR A 5 18.28 11.71 -7.18
N TRP A 6 19.31 12.50 -7.30
CA TRP A 6 20.38 12.52 -6.31
C TRP A 6 20.74 13.93 -5.91
N THR A 7 21.07 14.11 -4.66
CA THR A 7 21.56 15.38 -4.12
C THR A 7 22.96 15.20 -3.57
N VAL A 8 23.76 16.24 -3.69
CA VAL A 8 25.05 16.34 -3.04
C VAL A 8 25.00 17.49 -2.06
N SER A 9 25.27 17.20 -0.80
CA SER A 9 25.50 18.23 0.20
C SER A 9 26.95 18.20 0.65
N VAL A 10 27.56 19.38 0.76
CA VAL A 10 28.95 19.52 1.22
C VAL A 10 28.95 20.36 2.49
N SER A 11 29.49 19.79 3.57
CA SER A 11 29.63 20.46 4.85
C SER A 11 31.06 20.27 5.38
N GLY A 12 31.87 21.31 5.32
CA GLY A 12 33.29 21.22 5.65
C GLY A 12 34.00 20.19 4.76
N ASP A 13 34.65 19.21 5.38
CA ASP A 13 35.38 18.15 4.68
C ASP A 13 34.50 16.92 4.35
N THR A 14 33.21 17.00 4.62
CA THR A 14 32.28 15.87 4.39
C THR A 14 31.42 16.15 3.19
N THR A 15 31.40 15.20 2.24
CA THR A 15 30.48 15.19 1.11
C THR A 15 29.47 14.07 1.34
N GLU A 16 28.19 14.41 1.39
CA GLU A 16 27.09 13.45 1.48
C GLU A 16 26.39 13.36 0.13
N LEU A 17 26.32 12.14 -0.40
CA LEU A 17 25.53 11.82 -1.58
C LEU A 17 24.26 11.08 -1.14
N GLN A 18 23.11 11.68 -1.43
CA GLN A 18 21.81 11.02 -1.24
C GLN A 18 21.26 10.62 -2.60
N ASP A 19 21.02 9.32 -2.74
CA ASP A 19 20.31 8.75 -3.88
C ASP A 19 18.83 8.62 -3.53
N LEU A 20 17.99 9.29 -4.30
CA LEU A 20 16.55 9.38 -4.08
C LEU A 20 15.84 8.97 -5.36
N ALA A 21 14.62 8.50 -5.22
CA ALA A 21 13.72 8.31 -6.34
C ALA A 21 12.36 8.91 -6.01
N TYR A 22 11.76 9.60 -6.94
CA TYR A 22 10.38 10.02 -6.82
C TYR A 22 9.54 9.45 -7.96
N MET A 23 8.26 9.38 -7.73
CA MET A 23 7.30 8.91 -8.69
C MET A 23 6.57 10.10 -9.29
N GLU A 24 6.55 10.14 -10.61
CA GLU A 24 5.81 11.12 -11.38
C GLU A 24 4.62 10.47 -12.06
N SER A 25 3.47 11.12 -12.00
CA SER A 25 2.28 10.74 -12.77
C SER A 25 1.84 11.89 -13.65
N THR A 26 1.66 11.61 -14.93
CA THR A 26 1.20 12.56 -15.95
C THR A 26 -0.13 12.09 -16.53
N SER A 27 -0.96 13.04 -16.98
CA SER A 27 -2.17 12.76 -17.73
C SER A 27 -2.29 13.75 -18.89
N HIS A 28 -2.69 13.26 -20.06
CA HIS A 28 -2.99 14.10 -21.22
C HIS A 28 -4.34 14.81 -21.11
N GLU A 29 -5.20 14.35 -20.19
CA GLU A 29 -6.46 14.98 -19.90
C GLU A 29 -6.38 15.71 -18.55
N VAL A 30 -7.15 16.79 -18.43
CA VAL A 30 -7.26 17.51 -17.16
C VAL A 30 -7.91 16.60 -16.13
N ARG A 31 -7.16 16.25 -15.10
CA ARG A 31 -7.61 15.42 -13.98
C ARG A 31 -7.52 16.19 -12.68
N ARG A 32 -8.32 15.77 -11.71
CA ARG A 32 -8.18 16.25 -10.35
C ARG A 32 -6.90 15.71 -9.75
N TRP A 33 -6.20 16.49 -8.97
CA TRP A 33 -4.95 16.06 -8.33
C TRP A 33 -5.12 14.83 -7.43
N GLN A 34 -6.33 14.65 -6.84
CA GLN A 34 -6.67 13.45 -6.07
C GLN A 34 -6.57 12.15 -6.90
N GLU A 35 -6.93 12.20 -8.18
CA GLU A 35 -6.84 11.03 -9.07
C GLU A 35 -5.38 10.63 -9.34
N HIS A 36 -4.49 11.63 -9.42
CA HIS A 36 -3.05 11.36 -9.45
C HIS A 36 -2.57 10.74 -8.14
N LEU A 37 -3.05 11.26 -6.99
CA LEU A 37 -2.68 10.74 -5.68
C LEU A 37 -3.05 9.28 -5.46
N GLU A 38 -4.13 8.80 -6.04
CA GLU A 38 -4.56 7.41 -5.89
C GLU A 38 -3.53 6.45 -6.47
N ASN A 39 -2.95 6.77 -7.61
CA ASN A 39 -1.86 5.99 -8.17
C ASN A 39 -0.62 5.98 -7.25
N HIS A 40 -0.27 7.13 -6.68
CA HIS A 40 0.83 7.25 -5.74
C HIS A 40 0.56 6.47 -4.44
N ARG A 41 -0.67 6.51 -3.95
CA ARG A 41 -1.10 5.71 -2.78
C ARG A 41 -1.03 4.22 -3.06
N ALA A 42 -1.50 3.78 -4.22
CA ALA A 42 -1.42 2.37 -4.60
C ALA A 42 0.04 1.88 -4.66
N MET A 43 0.96 2.70 -5.20
CA MET A 43 2.39 2.37 -5.16
C MET A 43 2.97 2.35 -3.76
N ARG A 44 2.62 3.30 -2.91
CA ARG A 44 3.00 3.28 -1.50
C ARG A 44 2.50 2.01 -0.80
N ASP A 45 1.27 1.61 -1.06
CA ASP A 45 0.68 0.41 -0.47
C ASP A 45 1.40 -0.85 -0.94
N LEU A 46 1.82 -0.91 -2.20
CA LEU A 46 2.69 -1.98 -2.71
C LEU A 46 4.02 -2.03 -1.96
N LEU A 47 4.68 -0.90 -1.78
CA LEU A 47 5.94 -0.81 -1.03
C LEU A 47 5.76 -1.23 0.44
N ARG A 48 4.66 -0.84 1.07
CA ARG A 48 4.32 -1.26 2.44
C ARG A 48 4.18 -2.77 2.56
N ILE A 49 3.45 -3.40 1.65
CA ILE A 49 3.24 -4.85 1.65
C ILE A 49 4.56 -5.57 1.34
N SER A 50 5.28 -5.14 0.30
CA SER A 50 6.49 -5.82 -0.14
C SER A 50 7.64 -5.72 0.86
N SER A 51 7.76 -4.64 1.63
CA SER A 51 8.81 -4.46 2.63
C SER A 51 8.34 -4.72 4.06
N TRP A 52 7.05 -4.94 4.26
CA TRP A 52 6.39 -5.03 5.57
C TRP A 52 6.78 -3.88 6.51
N THR A 53 6.84 -2.67 5.95
CA THR A 53 7.32 -1.47 6.65
C THR A 53 6.46 -0.27 6.26
N GLU A 54 6.34 0.71 7.17
CA GLU A 54 5.66 1.95 6.83
C GLU A 54 6.44 2.77 5.80
N HIS A 55 5.76 3.17 4.75
CA HIS A 55 6.20 4.14 3.77
C HIS A 55 5.30 5.36 3.80
N LEU A 56 5.90 6.53 3.93
CA LEU A 56 5.19 7.80 3.87
C LEU A 56 5.14 8.28 2.43
N LEU A 57 4.05 8.96 2.09
CA LEU A 57 3.89 9.64 0.81
C LEU A 57 3.98 11.13 1.04
N SER A 58 4.93 11.77 0.37
CA SER A 58 5.12 13.21 0.35
C SER A 58 4.97 13.69 -1.09
N ILE A 59 4.29 14.83 -1.28
CA ILE A 59 4.11 15.42 -2.60
C ILE A 59 5.05 16.62 -2.69
N GLU A 60 6.06 16.49 -3.52
CA GLU A 60 7.07 17.54 -3.71
C GLU A 60 6.53 18.71 -4.52
N ALA A 61 5.96 18.41 -5.68
CA ALA A 61 5.49 19.45 -6.58
C ALA A 61 4.39 18.95 -7.52
N VAL A 62 3.66 19.90 -8.07
CA VAL A 62 2.66 19.68 -9.11
C VAL A 62 2.89 20.66 -10.27
N SER A 63 2.61 20.22 -11.49
CA SER A 63 2.61 21.08 -12.67
C SER A 63 1.30 21.01 -13.43
N ARG A 64 1.04 22.04 -14.24
CA ARG A 64 -0.10 22.10 -15.14
C ARG A 64 0.38 22.58 -16.50
N GLU A 65 -0.06 21.90 -17.54
CA GLU A 65 0.29 22.26 -18.92
C GLU A 65 -0.22 23.65 -19.32
N ASP A 66 -1.38 24.06 -18.81
CA ASP A 66 -1.99 25.34 -19.08
C ASP A 66 -1.38 26.52 -18.27
N ASP A 67 -0.46 26.25 -17.34
CA ASP A 67 0.25 27.23 -16.53
C ASP A 67 1.79 27.08 -16.62
N PRO A 68 2.37 27.17 -17.83
CA PRO A 68 3.82 27.05 -18.02
C PRO A 68 4.56 28.31 -17.56
N LEU A 69 5.85 28.18 -17.31
CA LEU A 69 6.73 29.34 -17.19
C LEU A 69 6.78 30.09 -18.52
N ARG A 70 6.73 31.43 -18.47
CA ARG A 70 6.73 32.29 -19.63
C ARG A 70 7.88 33.27 -19.57
N VAL A 71 8.45 33.58 -20.73
CA VAL A 71 9.37 34.72 -20.88
C VAL A 71 8.58 36.04 -20.87
N GLU A 72 9.26 37.17 -20.77
CA GLU A 72 8.63 38.52 -20.74
C GLU A 72 7.67 38.77 -21.89
N SER A 73 7.93 38.20 -23.07
CA SER A 73 7.01 38.27 -24.23
C SER A 73 5.74 37.42 -24.07
N GLY A 74 5.56 36.72 -22.97
CA GLY A 74 4.42 35.83 -22.72
C GLY A 74 4.51 34.46 -23.36
N ILE A 75 5.61 34.13 -24.08
CA ILE A 75 5.81 32.84 -24.75
C ILE A 75 6.16 31.77 -23.71
N PRO A 76 5.45 30.61 -23.69
CA PRO A 76 5.83 29.48 -22.84
C PRO A 76 7.23 28.96 -23.22
N TYR A 77 8.06 28.63 -22.23
CA TYR A 77 9.39 28.07 -22.50
C TYR A 77 9.71 26.83 -21.66
N GLN A 78 9.03 26.60 -20.53
CA GLN A 78 9.28 25.48 -19.65
C GLN A 78 8.05 25.15 -18.79
N GLU A 79 7.94 23.91 -18.33
CA GLU A 79 6.95 23.53 -17.31
C GLU A 79 7.17 24.29 -16.00
N ARG A 80 6.06 24.68 -15.39
CA ARG A 80 6.07 25.31 -14.09
C ARG A 80 5.73 24.29 -13.02
N TRP A 81 6.71 23.93 -12.22
CA TRP A 81 6.52 23.07 -11.06
C TRP A 81 6.26 23.93 -9.81
N CYS A 82 5.09 23.76 -9.22
CA CYS A 82 4.71 24.44 -7.99
C CYS A 82 4.91 23.48 -6.82
N LYS A 83 5.74 23.88 -5.85
CA LYS A 83 5.89 23.11 -4.62
C LYS A 83 4.58 23.06 -3.86
N VAL A 84 4.24 21.90 -3.32
CA VAL A 84 3.08 21.72 -2.46
C VAL A 84 3.51 21.96 -1.03
N ALA A 85 2.80 22.85 -0.33
CA ALA A 85 3.01 23.06 1.09
C ALA A 85 2.46 21.83 1.84
N GLU A 86 3.33 21.04 2.42
CA GLU A 86 2.95 19.90 3.23
C GLU A 86 2.84 20.24 4.71
N SER A 87 1.79 19.72 5.35
CA SER A 87 1.57 19.85 6.79
C SER A 87 2.37 18.82 7.59
N TYR A 88 3.04 17.89 6.93
CA TYR A 88 3.76 16.80 7.59
C TYR A 88 5.24 17.14 7.71
N PRO A 89 5.80 16.97 8.91
CA PRO A 89 7.25 17.12 9.06
C PRO A 89 7.94 16.11 8.15
N ASN A 90 8.97 16.57 7.45
CA ASN A 90 9.85 15.75 6.63
C ASN A 90 10.38 14.57 7.46
N ALA A 91 9.65 13.49 7.49
CA ALA A 91 10.14 12.25 8.04
C ALA A 91 11.03 11.61 6.97
N HIS A 92 12.22 12.14 6.79
CA HIS A 92 13.28 11.40 6.14
C HIS A 92 13.60 10.19 7.01
N SER A 93 12.82 9.15 6.83
CA SER A 93 13.17 7.84 7.35
C SER A 93 14.38 7.39 6.53
N TYR A 94 15.56 7.55 7.08
CA TYR A 94 16.75 6.92 6.50
C TYR A 94 16.47 5.43 6.34
N ALA A 95 16.48 4.98 5.12
CA ALA A 95 16.21 3.61 4.78
C ALA A 95 17.21 2.70 5.51
N ARG A 96 16.76 2.05 6.59
CA ARG A 96 17.39 0.78 6.98
C ARG A 96 17.32 -0.11 5.75
N ARG A 97 18.33 -0.97 5.56
CA ARG A 97 18.23 -2.03 4.54
C ARG A 97 16.90 -2.73 4.74
N LEU A 98 16.00 -2.51 3.80
CA LEU A 98 14.69 -3.13 3.81
C LEU A 98 14.88 -4.56 3.26
N ASN A 99 14.46 -5.54 4.02
CA ASN A 99 14.31 -6.89 3.50
C ASN A 99 12.94 -6.94 2.81
N TYR A 100 12.93 -6.96 1.50
CA TYR A 100 11.69 -7.07 0.76
C TYR A 100 11.19 -8.51 0.80
N LEU A 101 9.90 -8.69 1.09
CA LEU A 101 9.18 -9.96 0.98
C LEU A 101 8.90 -10.30 -0.48
N ILE A 102 8.75 -9.27 -1.31
CA ILE A 102 8.52 -9.35 -2.74
C ILE A 102 9.62 -8.51 -3.38
N GLU A 103 10.46 -9.12 -4.18
CA GLU A 103 11.56 -8.43 -4.84
C GLU A 103 11.10 -7.77 -6.16
N TYR A 104 11.88 -6.80 -6.64
CA TYR A 104 11.58 -6.15 -7.93
C TYR A 104 11.53 -7.15 -9.09
N SER A 105 12.35 -8.19 -9.03
CA SER A 105 12.34 -9.30 -10.00
C SER A 105 11.00 -10.01 -10.09
N ASP A 106 10.25 -10.09 -9.00
CA ASP A 106 8.94 -10.75 -8.96
C ASP A 106 7.87 -9.96 -9.72
N PHE A 107 8.12 -8.66 -9.90
CA PHE A 107 7.30 -7.77 -10.75
C PHE A 107 7.77 -7.71 -12.20
N CYS A 108 8.79 -8.48 -12.55
CA CYS A 108 9.38 -8.45 -13.88
C CYS A 108 8.41 -9.02 -14.90
N ASN A 109 7.68 -8.29 -15.56
CA ASN A 109 7.05 -8.49 -16.85
C ASN A 109 5.77 -7.68 -17.01
N GLY A 110 5.77 -6.52 -16.44
CA GLY A 110 4.78 -5.53 -16.86
C GLY A 110 3.65 -5.31 -15.89
N ASP A 111 3.70 -5.78 -14.67
CA ASP A 111 2.46 -5.83 -13.94
C ASP A 111 2.25 -4.90 -12.75
N LEU A 112 2.84 -3.72 -12.82
CA LEU A 112 2.31 -2.61 -12.03
C LEU A 112 0.85 -2.31 -12.39
N SER A 113 0.46 -2.49 -13.66
CA SER A 113 -0.94 -2.36 -14.09
C SER A 113 -1.85 -3.41 -13.45
N SER A 114 -1.37 -4.65 -13.33
CA SER A 114 -2.07 -5.71 -12.60
C SER A 114 -2.21 -5.39 -11.13
N TRP A 115 -1.17 -4.83 -10.49
CA TRP A 115 -1.28 -4.35 -9.11
C TRP A 115 -2.36 -3.28 -8.96
N PHE A 116 -2.41 -2.27 -9.82
CA PHE A 116 -3.44 -1.23 -9.74
C PHE A 116 -4.85 -1.82 -9.87
N SER A 117 -5.03 -2.74 -10.81
CA SER A 117 -6.31 -3.42 -11.01
C SER A 117 -6.71 -4.28 -9.80
N LEU A 118 -5.75 -5.01 -9.24
CA LEU A 118 -5.96 -5.82 -8.04
C LEU A 118 -6.26 -4.94 -6.84
N ARG A 119 -5.50 -3.86 -6.67
CA ARG A 119 -5.69 -2.90 -5.59
C ARG A 119 -7.09 -2.31 -5.57
N ASP A 120 -7.62 -1.97 -6.75
CA ASP A 120 -8.98 -1.47 -6.93
C ASP A 120 -10.03 -2.56 -6.63
N ALA A 121 -9.86 -3.73 -7.24
CA ALA A 121 -10.80 -4.84 -7.08
C ALA A 121 -10.92 -5.28 -5.63
N TYR A 122 -9.81 -5.34 -4.90
CA TYR A 122 -9.73 -5.84 -3.53
C TYR A 122 -9.55 -4.75 -2.46
N ALA A 123 -9.88 -3.49 -2.78
CA ALA A 123 -9.65 -2.35 -1.88
C ALA A 123 -10.18 -2.59 -0.46
N ARG A 124 -11.38 -3.17 -0.31
CA ARG A 124 -11.98 -3.46 1.00
C ARG A 124 -11.17 -4.43 1.85
N GLY A 125 -10.39 -5.31 1.23
CA GLY A 125 -9.49 -6.22 1.94
C GLY A 125 -8.12 -5.62 2.16
N ILE A 126 -7.58 -4.94 1.14
CA ILE A 126 -6.23 -4.37 1.17
C ILE A 126 -6.15 -3.16 2.10
N ASP A 127 -7.14 -2.25 2.09
CA ASP A 127 -7.14 -1.04 2.92
C ASP A 127 -6.94 -1.30 4.41
N PRO A 128 -7.64 -2.25 5.06
CA PRO A 128 -7.37 -2.59 6.44
C PRO A 128 -5.94 -3.09 6.67
N ILE A 129 -5.42 -3.92 5.77
CA ILE A 129 -4.06 -4.49 5.90
C ILE A 129 -3.01 -3.39 5.79
N VAL A 130 -3.08 -2.53 4.78
CA VAL A 130 -2.09 -1.46 4.61
C VAL A 130 -2.20 -0.36 5.66
N SER A 131 -3.37 -0.20 6.29
CA SER A 131 -3.54 0.77 7.38
C SER A 131 -2.79 0.39 8.65
N LEU A 132 -2.45 -0.90 8.84
CA LEU A 132 -1.65 -1.38 9.98
C LEU A 132 -0.32 -0.63 10.08
N PHE A 133 0.33 -0.36 8.95
CA PHE A 133 1.62 0.31 8.94
C PHE A 133 1.57 1.73 9.52
N SER A 134 0.39 2.35 9.57
CA SER A 134 0.17 3.66 10.15
C SER A 134 -0.30 3.61 11.63
N MET A 135 -0.54 2.41 12.17
CA MET A 135 -1.05 2.21 13.54
C MET A 135 0.10 2.12 14.55
N ARG A 136 0.90 3.17 14.66
CA ARG A 136 2.03 3.22 15.60
C ARG A 136 1.54 3.15 17.04
N GLY A 137 2.15 2.26 17.84
CA GLY A 137 1.82 2.09 19.26
C GLY A 137 0.45 1.45 19.53
N ALA A 138 -0.21 0.91 18.51
CA ALA A 138 -1.41 0.13 18.69
C ALA A 138 -1.10 -1.21 19.39
N SER A 139 -2.08 -1.72 20.13
CA SER A 139 -1.97 -3.03 20.76
C SER A 139 -2.04 -4.17 19.73
N ILE A 140 -1.58 -5.36 20.11
CA ILE A 140 -1.65 -6.56 19.26
C ILE A 140 -3.10 -6.87 18.88
N GLU A 141 -4.03 -6.70 19.82
CA GLU A 141 -5.46 -6.92 19.57
C GLU A 141 -5.99 -6.00 18.45
N ALA A 142 -5.59 -4.74 18.45
CA ALA A 142 -5.97 -3.79 17.39
C ALA A 142 -5.45 -4.24 16.02
N TRP A 143 -4.22 -4.77 15.98
CA TRP A 143 -3.64 -5.34 14.76
C TRP A 143 -4.39 -6.58 14.29
N VAL A 144 -4.69 -7.51 15.22
CA VAL A 144 -5.44 -8.74 14.90
C VAL A 144 -6.84 -8.40 14.36
N VAL A 145 -7.54 -7.45 14.97
CA VAL A 145 -8.85 -7.00 14.47
C VAL A 145 -8.75 -6.44 13.07
N GLN A 146 -7.77 -5.56 12.82
CA GLN A 146 -7.59 -4.90 11.53
C GLN A 146 -7.23 -5.89 10.43
N LEU A 147 -6.30 -6.82 10.69
CA LEU A 147 -5.99 -7.94 9.79
C LEU A 147 -7.20 -8.82 9.51
N SER A 148 -7.95 -9.17 10.55
CA SER A 148 -9.13 -10.01 10.40
C SER A 148 -10.20 -9.37 9.54
N ILE A 149 -10.41 -8.04 9.66
CA ILE A 149 -11.31 -7.28 8.78
C ILE A 149 -10.84 -7.38 7.31
N GLY A 150 -9.54 -7.21 7.08
CA GLY A 150 -8.94 -7.36 5.76
C GLY A 150 -9.14 -8.76 5.18
N PHE A 151 -8.80 -9.81 5.94
CA PHE A 151 -8.97 -11.19 5.52
C PHE A 151 -10.45 -11.56 5.32
N GLU A 152 -11.33 -11.04 6.16
CA GLU A 152 -12.78 -11.26 6.02
C GLU A 152 -13.29 -10.71 4.68
N ALA A 153 -12.84 -9.52 4.30
CA ALA A 153 -13.23 -8.89 3.04
C ALA A 153 -12.59 -9.56 1.81
N LEU A 154 -11.29 -9.92 1.88
CA LEU A 154 -10.60 -10.66 0.83
C LEU A 154 -11.25 -12.01 0.59
N GLY A 155 -11.41 -12.81 1.64
CA GLY A 155 -12.02 -14.14 1.53
C GLY A 155 -13.46 -14.11 1.03
N TYR A 156 -14.24 -13.09 1.43
CA TYR A 156 -15.57 -12.87 0.89
C TYR A 156 -15.55 -12.67 -0.62
N GLN A 157 -14.66 -11.84 -1.13
CA GLN A 157 -14.56 -11.55 -2.55
C GLN A 157 -14.09 -12.77 -3.34
N LEU A 158 -13.06 -13.47 -2.87
CA LEU A 158 -12.58 -14.71 -3.47
C LEU A 158 -13.68 -15.79 -3.56
N LEU A 159 -14.51 -15.91 -2.52
CA LEU A 159 -15.65 -16.82 -2.56
C LEU A 159 -16.65 -16.45 -3.68
N GLN A 160 -16.89 -15.15 -3.90
CA GLN A 160 -17.75 -14.71 -4.99
C GLN A 160 -17.15 -15.01 -6.37
N GLU A 161 -15.85 -14.80 -6.54
CA GLU A 161 -15.12 -15.11 -7.78
C GLU A 161 -15.15 -16.62 -8.10
N LYS A 162 -15.16 -17.46 -7.06
CA LYS A 162 -15.40 -18.91 -7.18
C LYS A 162 -16.86 -19.29 -7.45
N GLY A 163 -17.74 -18.32 -7.71
CA GLY A 163 -19.13 -18.55 -8.05
C GLY A 163 -20.08 -18.72 -6.87
N ILE A 164 -19.63 -18.50 -5.63
CA ILE A 164 -20.49 -18.51 -4.45
C ILE A 164 -21.37 -17.26 -4.47
N SER A 165 -22.70 -17.44 -4.36
CA SER A 165 -23.61 -16.31 -4.38
C SER A 165 -23.33 -15.33 -3.22
N LYS A 166 -23.59 -14.03 -3.44
CA LYS A 166 -23.39 -12.95 -2.48
C LYS A 166 -23.92 -13.26 -1.09
N ASN A 167 -25.13 -13.81 -1.00
CA ASN A 167 -25.75 -14.15 0.28
C ASN A 167 -25.00 -15.30 0.98
N LYS A 168 -24.62 -16.35 0.25
CA LYS A 168 -23.86 -17.47 0.81
C LYS A 168 -22.45 -17.05 1.20
N ALA A 169 -21.76 -16.28 0.38
CA ALA A 169 -20.44 -15.73 0.72
C ALA A 169 -20.51 -14.83 1.96
N GLY A 170 -21.56 -14.00 2.06
CA GLY A 170 -21.81 -13.16 3.24
C GLY A 170 -22.10 -13.93 4.52
N ALA A 171 -22.76 -15.08 4.42
CA ALA A 171 -23.05 -15.96 5.54
C ALA A 171 -21.91 -16.95 5.88
N SER A 172 -20.85 -17.00 5.08
CA SER A 172 -19.75 -17.93 5.30
C SER A 172 -18.97 -17.59 6.56
N PRO A 173 -18.62 -18.59 7.39
CA PRO A 173 -17.79 -18.39 8.56
C PRO A 173 -16.41 -17.80 8.20
N PHE A 174 -15.76 -17.14 9.15
CA PHE A 174 -14.44 -16.55 8.95
C PHE A 174 -13.41 -17.58 8.50
N ILE A 175 -13.40 -18.77 9.10
CA ILE A 175 -12.52 -19.88 8.71
C ILE A 175 -12.67 -20.27 7.22
N SER A 176 -13.89 -20.24 6.67
CA SER A 176 -14.10 -20.53 5.24
C SER A 176 -13.52 -19.45 4.33
N ARG A 177 -13.48 -18.21 4.80
CA ARG A 177 -12.87 -17.09 4.10
C ARG A 177 -11.35 -17.18 4.14
N LEU A 178 -10.77 -17.59 5.27
CA LEU A 178 -9.33 -17.85 5.40
C LEU A 178 -8.90 -18.99 4.45
N ARG A 179 -9.68 -20.06 4.35
CA ARG A 179 -9.45 -21.15 3.38
C ARG A 179 -9.49 -20.68 1.94
N ALA A 180 -10.40 -19.78 1.62
CA ALA A 180 -10.47 -19.22 0.27
C ALA A 180 -9.18 -18.46 -0.08
N ILE A 181 -8.62 -17.70 0.87
CA ILE A 181 -7.35 -16.99 0.70
C ILE A 181 -6.19 -17.97 0.53
N ALA A 182 -6.05 -18.93 1.45
CA ALA A 182 -4.98 -19.92 1.40
C ALA A 182 -5.01 -20.75 0.11
N SER A 183 -6.20 -21.05 -0.41
CA SER A 183 -6.34 -21.81 -1.66
C SER A 183 -5.84 -21.07 -2.91
N GLU A 184 -5.67 -19.75 -2.87
CA GLU A 184 -5.06 -18.99 -3.97
C GLU A 184 -3.54 -19.19 -4.03
N LEU A 185 -2.91 -19.45 -2.90
CA LEU A 185 -1.46 -19.74 -2.83
C LEU A 185 -1.15 -21.24 -3.04
N GLY A 186 -2.15 -22.12 -2.83
CA GLY A 186 -1.98 -23.55 -3.03
C GLY A 186 -0.81 -24.12 -2.23
N ASP A 187 0.10 -24.82 -2.92
CA ASP A 187 1.26 -25.47 -2.29
C ASP A 187 2.34 -24.46 -1.82
N ASP A 188 2.27 -23.21 -2.25
CA ASP A 188 3.17 -22.13 -1.82
C ASP A 188 2.81 -21.56 -0.44
N TRP A 189 1.74 -22.08 0.19
CA TRP A 189 1.35 -21.65 1.52
C TRP A 189 2.42 -22.03 2.56
N PRO A 190 3.03 -21.05 3.28
CA PRO A 190 4.24 -21.30 4.07
C PRO A 190 3.99 -21.89 5.46
N PHE A 191 2.74 -22.04 5.89
CA PHE A 191 2.40 -22.45 7.25
C PHE A 191 1.60 -23.75 7.26
N ASN A 192 1.47 -24.38 8.46
CA ASN A 192 0.45 -25.39 8.66
C ASN A 192 -0.93 -24.71 8.55
N LEU A 193 -1.69 -25.04 7.52
CA LEU A 193 -2.94 -24.37 7.18
C LEU A 193 -3.99 -24.55 8.29
N GLU A 194 -4.15 -25.76 8.81
CA GLU A 194 -5.15 -26.07 9.85
C GLU A 194 -4.86 -25.30 11.14
N GLN A 195 -3.59 -25.26 11.54
CA GLN A 195 -3.16 -24.51 12.73
C GLN A 195 -3.37 -23.00 12.53
N TRP A 196 -2.97 -22.46 11.38
CA TRP A 196 -3.13 -21.04 11.09
C TRP A 196 -4.62 -20.61 11.08
N GLU A 197 -5.48 -21.41 10.44
CA GLU A 197 -6.92 -21.15 10.41
C GLU A 197 -7.53 -21.11 11.81
N LEU A 198 -7.12 -22.07 12.66
CA LEU A 198 -7.58 -22.16 14.03
C LEU A 198 -7.13 -20.95 14.85
N GLU A 199 -5.84 -20.69 14.87
CA GLU A 199 -5.24 -19.57 15.63
C GLU A 199 -5.82 -18.22 15.22
N MET A 200 -5.95 -17.95 13.91
CA MET A 200 -6.57 -16.72 13.42
C MET A 200 -8.03 -16.59 13.82
N THR A 201 -8.79 -17.69 13.76
CA THR A 201 -10.20 -17.70 14.13
C THR A 201 -10.38 -17.52 15.63
N GLU A 202 -9.58 -18.16 16.45
CA GLU A 202 -9.62 -18.06 17.92
C GLU A 202 -9.20 -16.66 18.36
N SER A 203 -8.11 -16.12 17.81
CA SER A 203 -7.63 -14.77 18.11
C SER A 203 -8.71 -13.72 17.80
N TYR A 204 -9.27 -13.77 16.60
CA TYR A 204 -10.34 -12.85 16.21
C TYR A 204 -11.57 -12.96 17.12
N ASN A 205 -12.00 -14.18 17.40
CA ASN A 205 -13.17 -14.41 18.25
C ASN A 205 -12.95 -14.03 19.71
N SER A 206 -11.74 -14.21 20.26
CA SER A 206 -11.43 -13.82 21.64
C SER A 206 -11.51 -12.31 21.84
N ILE A 207 -11.06 -11.54 20.86
CA ILE A 207 -11.11 -10.09 20.88
C ILE A 207 -12.55 -9.59 20.66
N LYS A 208 -13.28 -10.22 19.74
CA LYS A 208 -14.64 -9.81 19.37
C LYS A 208 -15.67 -10.10 20.46
N HIS A 209 -15.45 -11.12 21.27
CA HIS A 209 -16.40 -11.60 22.26
C HIS A 209 -15.81 -11.50 23.69
N ALA A 210 -16.32 -10.55 24.46
CA ALA A 210 -15.82 -10.26 25.81
C ALA A 210 -15.91 -11.45 26.83
N ASN A 211 -16.63 -12.52 26.47
CA ASN A 211 -16.75 -13.72 27.30
C ASN A 211 -15.72 -14.82 26.98
N ARG A 212 -14.77 -14.53 26.06
CA ARG A 212 -13.69 -15.46 25.72
C ARG A 212 -12.38 -15.04 26.40
N ALA A 213 -11.47 -16.00 26.57
CA ALA A 213 -10.17 -15.71 27.11
C ALA A 213 -9.42 -14.70 26.22
N PRO A 214 -8.61 -13.80 26.80
CA PRO A 214 -7.71 -12.96 26.02
C PRO A 214 -6.77 -13.80 25.14
N VAL A 215 -6.23 -13.18 24.09
CA VAL A 215 -5.14 -13.77 23.30
C VAL A 215 -3.86 -13.69 24.13
N ASP A 216 -3.17 -14.81 24.31
CA ASP A 216 -1.88 -14.87 24.99
C ASP A 216 -0.74 -14.39 24.05
#